data_85a05ff9597e0cf622f88cb7ec5066d7
#
_entry.id   85a05ff9597e0cf622f88cb7ec5066d7
#
_cell.length_a   1.000
_cell.length_b   1.000
_cell.length_c   1.000
_cell.angle_alpha   90.00
_cell.angle_beta   90.00
_cell.angle_gamma   90.00
#
_symmetry.space_group_name_H-M   'P 1'
#
loop_
_entity.id
_entity.type
_entity.pdbx_description
1 polymer ?
#
loop_
_entity_poly.entity_id
_entity_poly.type
_entity_poly.pdbx_seq_one_letter_code
_entity_poly.pdbx_strand_id
1 'polypeptide(L)'
;MAQKNKSVGLRMKHGVRKFLLFLLAAFVFALPIFAADTINAEITARNGMVASAQPLASAAGLEILMAGGNAIDAAIAAAFALGVVEPNATGLGGEGMMVIYLAENKTTIAIDYRSMAPLADMSKIKFGSEGHVAVAVPGTVAGLCTALKDYGTKSLAEVMAPAIRYARNGFIVSETLAQTIADRFDPISRNEALLQILAPEGLPLQTGDIFKNPDLAVTLEKIAAGGPDVFYKGDIADAIAQDMAKNGGFITKADLAAYRAIKREPVRGTYRGYEIVSAPPPVGGISVIEMLNMLECFDIASEQPLSPRNIHIMAEVMKRGFADNSAYVGDPDFFQIPVTGLLDKEYARSRVQEIDLNKVTTSIKAGTPDEHPSTTHLSVVDRHGNMVALTQTISGFWGACVAVPGTGIILNNEMQNWSSRGPNSYAPGKRMRTTIAPTIIAKDGNPFVTMGTPGAGRIISTMVILTVNLIDFDMGVQEAIESPRFYARDTEKLLSLESRIPKETQEWLKSIGYSIKEYPPFDLFFGGAQAILVDPKTGIMHGGADPRRDGAVFGF
;
A
#
# COMPACT_ATOMS: atom_id res chain seq x y z
N MET A 1 64.55 19.73 -70.19
CA MET A 1 64.64 20.70 -69.08
C MET A 1 63.37 20.68 -68.34
N ALA A 2 63.29 19.99 -67.24
CA ALA A 2 62.12 19.95 -66.39
C ALA A 2 62.55 19.61 -64.94
N GLN A 3 62.21 20.46 -64.02
CA GLN A 3 62.57 20.39 -62.63
C GLN A 3 61.78 19.35 -61.91
N LYS A 4 62.47 18.52 -61.12
CA LYS A 4 61.89 17.69 -60.02
C LYS A 4 61.69 18.55 -58.78
N ASN A 5 60.52 18.62 -58.26
CA ASN A 5 60.28 19.06 -56.88
C ASN A 5 59.84 17.87 -56.06
N LYS A 6 60.59 17.63 -54.99
CA LYS A 6 60.36 16.57 -53.99
C LYS A 6 59.28 17.00 -52.98
N SER A 7 58.33 16.16 -52.78
CA SER A 7 57.41 16.23 -51.64
C SER A 7 58.02 15.55 -50.43
N VAL A 8 58.39 16.31 -49.41
CA VAL A 8 58.67 15.87 -48.06
C VAL A 8 57.62 16.52 -47.18
N GLY A 9 56.79 15.74 -46.57
CA GLY A 9 55.83 16.26 -45.59
C GLY A 9 54.54 15.47 -45.60
N LEU A 10 54.31 14.67 -44.61
CA LEU A 10 53.12 14.18 -43.97
C LEU A 10 53.21 12.71 -43.56
N ARG A 11 54.19 12.38 -42.74
CA ARG A 11 54.10 11.08 -41.98
C ARG A 11 54.00 11.22 -40.50
N MET A 12 53.71 12.42 -39.94
CA MET A 12 53.61 12.65 -38.50
C MET A 12 52.19 12.88 -37.97
N LYS A 13 51.13 12.74 -38.77
CA LYS A 13 49.78 13.04 -38.34
C LYS A 13 48.93 11.81 -37.92
N HIS A 14 49.37 10.60 -38.21
CA HIS A 14 48.56 9.39 -37.88
C HIS A 14 48.79 8.85 -36.48
N GLY A 15 49.95 9.05 -35.88
CA GLY A 15 50.25 8.59 -34.51
C GLY A 15 49.57 9.44 -33.43
N VAL A 16 49.58 10.75 -33.58
CA VAL A 16 48.99 11.70 -32.63
C VAL A 16 47.45 11.60 -32.62
N ARG A 17 46.83 11.36 -33.76
CA ARG A 17 45.37 11.21 -33.88
C ARG A 17 44.86 9.90 -33.26
N LYS A 18 45.64 8.83 -33.35
CA LYS A 18 45.30 7.56 -32.65
C LYS A 18 45.51 7.64 -31.14
N PHE A 19 46.52 8.39 -30.69
CA PHE A 19 46.79 8.60 -29.26
C PHE A 19 45.73 9.52 -28.61
N LEU A 20 45.29 10.57 -29.30
CA LEU A 20 44.17 11.42 -28.82
C LEU A 20 42.83 10.68 -28.82
N LEU A 21 42.54 9.81 -29.80
CA LEU A 21 41.33 8.97 -29.81
C LEU A 21 41.36 7.91 -28.72
N PHE A 22 42.51 7.37 -28.35
CA PHE A 22 42.65 6.42 -27.25
C PHE A 22 42.51 7.11 -25.89
N LEU A 23 42.99 8.34 -25.72
CA LEU A 23 42.77 9.15 -24.51
C LEU A 23 41.34 9.61 -24.37
N LEU A 24 40.62 9.96 -25.45
CA LEU A 24 39.20 10.26 -25.41
C LEU A 24 38.36 9.00 -25.08
N ALA A 25 38.70 7.83 -25.62
CA ALA A 25 38.03 6.58 -25.32
C ALA A 25 38.29 6.11 -23.86
N ALA A 26 39.53 6.33 -23.35
CA ALA A 26 39.85 6.01 -21.94
C ALA A 26 39.18 6.97 -20.95
N PHE A 27 38.92 8.22 -21.33
CA PHE A 27 38.22 9.19 -20.49
C PHE A 27 36.70 8.94 -20.43
N VAL A 28 36.11 8.33 -21.46
CA VAL A 28 34.69 7.95 -21.49
C VAL A 28 34.43 6.69 -20.63
N PHE A 29 35.45 5.82 -20.43
CA PHE A 29 35.34 4.62 -19.58
C PHE A 29 35.74 4.82 -18.11
N ALA A 30 36.23 6.00 -17.72
CA ALA A 30 36.67 6.30 -16.36
C ALA A 30 35.82 7.35 -15.64
N LEU A 31 34.64 7.68 -16.15
CA LEU A 31 33.63 8.31 -15.34
C LEU A 31 33.06 7.19 -14.43
N PRO A 32 33.24 7.26 -13.10
CA PRO A 32 32.41 6.45 -12.25
C PRO A 32 30.98 6.84 -12.62
N ILE A 33 30.19 5.88 -13.05
CA ILE A 33 28.73 6.00 -13.00
C ILE A 33 28.44 6.03 -11.51
N PHE A 34 28.51 7.22 -10.91
CA PHE A 34 27.67 7.50 -9.77
C PHE A 34 26.27 7.35 -10.35
N ALA A 35 25.63 6.21 -10.12
CA ALA A 35 24.20 6.18 -10.03
C ALA A 35 23.88 7.21 -8.94
N ALA A 36 23.66 8.45 -9.33
CA ALA A 36 23.00 9.40 -8.49
C ALA A 36 21.70 8.68 -8.11
N ASP A 37 21.45 8.51 -6.82
CA ASP A 37 20.12 8.22 -6.32
C ASP A 37 19.25 9.39 -6.82
N THR A 38 18.67 9.23 -8.01
CA THR A 38 17.80 10.25 -8.60
C THR A 38 16.49 10.16 -7.85
N ILE A 39 16.35 11.02 -6.85
CA ILE A 39 15.04 11.29 -6.24
C ILE A 39 14.12 11.70 -7.39
N ASN A 40 13.00 11.00 -7.55
CA ASN A 40 12.03 11.37 -8.57
C ASN A 40 11.53 12.79 -8.29
N ALA A 41 11.29 13.56 -9.35
CA ALA A 41 10.79 14.92 -9.19
C ALA A 41 9.40 14.89 -8.54
N GLU A 42 9.23 15.68 -7.48
CA GLU A 42 7.95 15.90 -6.85
C GLU A 42 6.97 16.56 -7.83
N ILE A 43 5.77 16.03 -7.94
CA ILE A 43 4.73 16.57 -8.83
C ILE A 43 3.91 17.62 -8.05
N THR A 44 3.68 18.77 -8.68
CA THR A 44 2.86 19.84 -8.08
C THR A 44 1.61 20.11 -8.90
N ALA A 45 0.51 20.45 -8.22
CA ALA A 45 -0.77 20.79 -8.85
C ALA A 45 -1.59 21.75 -7.98
N ARG A 46 -2.69 22.33 -8.53
CA ARG A 46 -3.57 23.27 -7.82
C ARG A 46 -5.05 22.86 -7.80
N ASN A 47 -5.50 22.13 -8.80
CA ASN A 47 -6.93 21.86 -8.98
C ASN A 47 -7.35 20.45 -8.59
N GLY A 48 -6.36 19.55 -8.44
CA GLY A 48 -6.60 18.19 -8.00
C GLY A 48 -5.40 17.30 -8.27
N MET A 49 -5.27 16.28 -7.45
CA MET A 49 -4.13 15.35 -7.53
C MET A 49 -4.52 13.94 -7.10
N VAL A 50 -3.96 12.95 -7.77
CA VAL A 50 -4.11 11.52 -7.48
C VAL A 50 -2.74 10.85 -7.43
N ALA A 51 -2.43 10.17 -6.34
CA ALA A 51 -1.25 9.33 -6.17
C ALA A 51 -1.69 7.88 -5.94
N SER A 52 -1.22 6.93 -6.75
CA SER A 52 -1.54 5.51 -6.57
C SER A 52 -0.36 4.61 -6.95
N ALA A 53 -0.44 3.34 -6.58
CA ALA A 53 0.61 2.36 -6.83
C ALA A 53 0.74 1.95 -8.32
N GLN A 54 -0.12 2.50 -9.22
CA GLN A 54 -0.09 2.15 -10.64
C GLN A 54 -0.55 3.35 -11.51
N PRO A 55 0.22 3.75 -12.56
CA PRO A 55 -0.03 4.96 -13.36
C PRO A 55 -1.44 5.05 -13.97
N LEU A 56 -1.98 3.94 -14.49
CA LEU A 56 -3.31 3.94 -15.11
C LEU A 56 -4.42 4.19 -14.09
N ALA A 57 -4.23 3.79 -12.83
CA ALA A 57 -5.18 4.08 -11.77
C ALA A 57 -5.14 5.56 -11.36
N SER A 58 -3.95 6.15 -11.27
CA SER A 58 -3.82 7.60 -11.06
C SER A 58 -4.44 8.39 -12.22
N ALA A 59 -4.25 7.93 -13.46
CA ALA A 59 -4.88 8.52 -14.64
C ALA A 59 -6.42 8.41 -14.61
N ALA A 60 -6.96 7.26 -14.16
CA ALA A 60 -8.40 7.08 -14.00
C ALA A 60 -9.01 8.07 -13.00
N GLY A 61 -8.36 8.24 -11.84
CA GLY A 61 -8.80 9.23 -10.84
C GLY A 61 -8.70 10.67 -11.36
N LEU A 62 -7.60 11.00 -12.05
CA LEU A 62 -7.42 12.32 -12.65
C LEU A 62 -8.48 12.63 -13.72
N GLU A 63 -8.83 11.66 -14.57
CA GLU A 63 -9.91 11.79 -15.57
C GLU A 63 -11.21 12.24 -14.91
N ILE A 64 -11.55 11.65 -13.77
CA ILE A 64 -12.78 11.99 -13.02
C ILE A 64 -12.69 13.37 -12.37
N LEU A 65 -11.53 13.76 -11.78
CA LEU A 65 -11.33 15.13 -11.26
C LEU A 65 -11.47 16.17 -12.37
N MET A 66 -10.86 15.96 -13.53
CA MET A 66 -10.94 16.86 -14.69
C MET A 66 -12.37 16.94 -15.26
N ALA A 67 -13.16 15.86 -15.13
CA ALA A 67 -14.60 15.85 -15.49
C ALA A 67 -15.49 16.51 -14.41
N GLY A 68 -14.91 17.15 -13.39
CA GLY A 68 -15.62 17.88 -12.35
C GLY A 68 -16.14 17.00 -11.20
N GLY A 69 -15.66 15.76 -11.08
CA GLY A 69 -15.89 14.92 -9.90
C GLY A 69 -15.09 15.44 -8.69
N ASN A 70 -15.51 15.06 -7.49
CA ASN A 70 -14.80 15.37 -6.26
C ASN A 70 -13.72 14.31 -5.92
N ALA A 71 -13.00 14.50 -4.80
CA ALA A 71 -11.95 13.56 -4.38
C ALA A 71 -12.47 12.13 -4.16
N ILE A 72 -13.72 11.98 -3.73
CA ILE A 72 -14.33 10.67 -3.49
C ILE A 72 -14.61 9.96 -4.82
N ASP A 73 -15.20 10.67 -5.80
CA ASP A 73 -15.44 10.15 -7.14
C ASP A 73 -14.13 9.64 -7.77
N ALA A 74 -13.07 10.44 -7.68
CA ALA A 74 -11.75 10.12 -8.21
C ALA A 74 -11.10 8.93 -7.49
N ALA A 75 -11.22 8.87 -6.15
CA ALA A 75 -10.69 7.76 -5.37
C ALA A 75 -11.40 6.44 -5.72
N ILE A 76 -12.73 6.48 -5.92
CA ILE A 76 -13.50 5.30 -6.32
C ILE A 76 -13.11 4.85 -7.73
N ALA A 77 -12.93 5.77 -8.67
CA ALA A 77 -12.49 5.43 -10.03
C ALA A 77 -11.08 4.81 -10.03
N ALA A 78 -10.14 5.41 -9.29
CA ALA A 78 -8.80 4.86 -9.13
C ALA A 78 -8.80 3.48 -8.42
N ALA A 79 -9.67 3.28 -7.42
CA ALA A 79 -9.79 2.02 -6.69
C ALA A 79 -10.33 0.88 -7.57
N PHE A 80 -11.37 1.13 -8.39
CA PHE A 80 -11.83 0.14 -9.37
C PHE A 80 -10.78 -0.11 -10.45
N ALA A 81 -10.08 0.93 -10.91
CA ALA A 81 -8.99 0.78 -11.87
C ALA A 81 -7.84 -0.05 -11.31
N LEU A 82 -7.41 0.17 -10.04
CA LEU A 82 -6.40 -0.66 -9.36
C LEU A 82 -6.80 -2.14 -9.35
N GLY A 83 -8.08 -2.45 -9.11
CA GLY A 83 -8.58 -3.81 -9.16
C GLY A 83 -8.45 -4.51 -10.53
N VAL A 84 -8.17 -3.73 -11.59
CA VAL A 84 -7.89 -4.23 -12.94
C VAL A 84 -6.40 -4.23 -13.26
N VAL A 85 -5.69 -3.15 -12.91
CA VAL A 85 -4.31 -2.90 -13.38
C VAL A 85 -3.24 -3.31 -12.35
N GLU A 86 -3.64 -3.61 -11.12
CA GLU A 86 -2.81 -4.22 -10.06
C GLU A 86 -3.54 -5.44 -9.46
N PRO A 87 -3.96 -6.42 -10.29
CA PRO A 87 -4.84 -7.52 -9.89
C PRO A 87 -4.16 -8.51 -8.93
N ASN A 88 -2.83 -8.47 -8.85
CA ASN A 88 -2.03 -9.21 -7.89
C ASN A 88 -2.18 -8.71 -6.46
N ALA A 89 -2.63 -7.47 -6.25
CA ALA A 89 -2.67 -6.82 -4.94
C ALA A 89 -4.08 -6.47 -4.45
N THR A 90 -5.04 -6.26 -5.37
CA THR A 90 -6.40 -5.84 -5.06
C THR A 90 -7.40 -6.25 -6.13
N GLY A 91 -8.72 -6.09 -5.86
CA GLY A 91 -9.78 -6.39 -6.83
C GLY A 91 -11.17 -6.44 -6.19
N LEU A 92 -12.19 -6.79 -7.01
CA LEU A 92 -13.58 -6.92 -6.56
C LEU A 92 -13.74 -7.99 -5.46
N GLY A 93 -12.91 -9.04 -5.50
CA GLY A 93 -12.89 -10.11 -4.50
C GLY A 93 -12.11 -9.78 -3.22
N GLY A 94 -11.72 -8.52 -3.03
CA GLY A 94 -10.94 -8.02 -1.91
C GLY A 94 -11.73 -7.23 -0.88
N GLU A 95 -11.00 -6.36 -0.19
CA GLU A 95 -11.44 -5.59 0.97
C GLU A 95 -10.61 -4.31 1.15
N GLY A 96 -10.94 -3.50 2.13
CA GLY A 96 -10.13 -2.33 2.46
C GLY A 96 -10.72 -1.44 3.55
N MET A 97 -10.10 -0.29 3.69
CA MET A 97 -10.50 0.79 4.55
C MET A 97 -10.19 2.12 3.86
N MET A 98 -11.07 3.10 3.95
CA MET A 98 -10.78 4.46 3.53
C MET A 98 -11.08 5.46 4.62
N VAL A 99 -10.32 6.55 4.65
CA VAL A 99 -10.54 7.74 5.47
C VAL A 99 -10.82 8.90 4.51
N ILE A 100 -11.94 9.56 4.72
CA ILE A 100 -12.44 10.66 3.89
C ILE A 100 -12.51 11.92 4.74
N TYR A 101 -11.83 12.98 4.34
CA TYR A 101 -12.03 14.33 4.88
C TYR A 101 -12.90 15.15 3.94
N LEU A 102 -13.98 15.70 4.48
CA LEU A 102 -14.90 16.59 3.78
C LEU A 102 -14.62 18.04 4.19
N ALA A 103 -14.13 18.84 3.27
CA ALA A 103 -13.69 20.21 3.55
C ALA A 103 -14.84 21.16 3.91
N GLU A 104 -16.04 20.94 3.32
CA GLU A 104 -17.22 21.78 3.53
C GLU A 104 -17.61 21.88 5.01
N ASN A 105 -17.61 20.78 5.73
CA ASN A 105 -18.03 20.71 7.13
C ASN A 105 -16.89 20.31 8.08
N LYS A 106 -15.67 20.16 7.58
CA LYS A 106 -14.46 19.75 8.31
C LYS A 106 -14.63 18.43 9.07
N THR A 107 -15.37 17.50 8.50
CA THR A 107 -15.57 16.18 9.09
C THR A 107 -14.69 15.11 8.44
N THR A 108 -14.29 14.14 9.25
CA THR A 108 -13.55 12.96 8.74
C THR A 108 -14.32 11.71 9.09
N ILE A 109 -14.45 10.80 8.14
CA ILE A 109 -15.23 9.57 8.24
C ILE A 109 -14.36 8.41 7.79
N ALA A 110 -14.46 7.25 8.43
CA ALA A 110 -13.88 6.01 7.96
C ALA A 110 -14.96 5.09 7.38
N ILE A 111 -14.67 4.49 6.22
CA ILE A 111 -15.51 3.44 5.62
C ILE A 111 -14.75 2.12 5.75
N ASP A 112 -15.28 1.24 6.61
CA ASP A 112 -14.79 -0.11 6.83
C ASP A 112 -15.49 -1.07 5.88
N TYR A 113 -14.75 -1.57 4.89
CA TYR A 113 -15.18 -2.62 3.98
C TYR A 113 -14.23 -3.82 4.03
N ARG A 114 -13.71 -4.09 5.24
CA ARG A 114 -12.92 -5.30 5.51
C ARG A 114 -13.74 -6.55 5.19
N SER A 115 -13.08 -7.58 4.70
CA SER A 115 -13.72 -8.88 4.48
C SER A 115 -14.24 -9.47 5.80
N MET A 116 -15.27 -10.27 5.69
CA MET A 116 -15.97 -10.86 6.82
C MET A 116 -15.84 -12.39 6.77
N ALA A 117 -15.63 -13.02 7.92
CA ALA A 117 -15.73 -14.47 8.02
C ALA A 117 -17.14 -14.94 7.61
N PRO A 118 -17.30 -16.08 6.94
CA PRO A 118 -18.59 -16.69 6.71
C PRO A 118 -19.40 -16.88 8.01
N LEU A 119 -20.73 -16.86 7.91
CA LEU A 119 -21.64 -16.97 9.06
C LEU A 119 -21.69 -18.39 9.67
N ALA A 120 -21.23 -19.39 8.92
CA ALA A 120 -21.11 -20.75 9.45
C ALA A 120 -19.99 -20.87 10.48
N ASP A 121 -20.18 -21.69 11.50
CA ASP A 121 -19.12 -22.01 12.47
C ASP A 121 -18.03 -22.90 11.83
N MET A 122 -16.85 -22.32 11.65
CA MET A 122 -15.67 -22.98 11.11
C MET A 122 -14.52 -23.02 12.12
N SER A 123 -14.81 -22.92 13.41
CA SER A 123 -13.80 -22.91 14.48
C SER A 123 -12.89 -24.14 14.50
N LYS A 124 -13.33 -25.27 13.90
CA LYS A 124 -12.57 -26.52 13.78
C LYS A 124 -11.78 -26.63 12.46
N ILE A 125 -11.92 -25.66 11.56
CA ILE A 125 -11.24 -25.69 10.26
C ILE A 125 -9.85 -25.07 10.40
N LYS A 126 -8.86 -25.75 9.83
CA LYS A 126 -7.53 -25.15 9.63
C LYS A 126 -7.54 -24.44 8.28
N PHE A 127 -7.54 -23.13 8.30
CA PHE A 127 -7.50 -22.34 7.08
C PHE A 127 -6.13 -22.42 6.42
N GLY A 128 -6.12 -22.59 5.11
CA GLY A 128 -4.92 -22.47 4.27
C GLY A 128 -4.71 -21.05 3.77
N SER A 129 -3.60 -20.83 3.09
CA SER A 129 -3.29 -19.55 2.39
C SER A 129 -3.72 -19.55 0.92
N GLU A 130 -4.13 -20.67 0.37
CA GLU A 130 -4.48 -20.90 -1.04
C GLU A 130 -5.77 -21.70 -1.18
N GLY A 131 -6.41 -21.55 -2.33
CA GLY A 131 -7.65 -22.24 -2.65
C GLY A 131 -8.89 -21.66 -1.97
N HIS A 132 -10.04 -22.23 -2.28
CA HIS A 132 -11.36 -21.73 -1.86
C HIS A 132 -11.56 -21.66 -0.34
N VAL A 133 -10.84 -22.49 0.43
CA VAL A 133 -10.88 -22.52 1.91
C VAL A 133 -10.24 -21.28 2.55
N ALA A 134 -9.42 -20.53 1.79
CA ALA A 134 -8.74 -19.34 2.27
C ALA A 134 -9.57 -18.06 2.11
N VAL A 135 -10.73 -18.13 1.43
CA VAL A 135 -11.48 -16.94 1.00
C VAL A 135 -12.45 -16.49 2.08
N ALA A 136 -12.41 -15.20 2.42
CA ALA A 136 -13.40 -14.50 3.23
C ALA A 136 -14.39 -13.72 2.34
N VAL A 137 -15.57 -13.37 2.87
CA VAL A 137 -16.61 -12.62 2.14
C VAL A 137 -16.07 -11.26 1.72
N PRO A 138 -15.98 -10.95 0.42
CA PRO A 138 -15.35 -9.72 -0.08
C PRO A 138 -16.16 -8.46 0.21
N GLY A 139 -15.46 -7.36 0.47
CA GLY A 139 -16.06 -6.08 0.84
C GLY A 139 -15.92 -4.94 -0.16
N THR A 140 -14.98 -5.06 -1.12
CA THR A 140 -14.59 -3.94 -2.00
C THR A 140 -15.78 -3.27 -2.68
N VAL A 141 -16.66 -4.02 -3.33
CA VAL A 141 -17.82 -3.44 -4.05
C VAL A 141 -18.75 -2.67 -3.12
N ALA A 142 -19.06 -3.22 -1.94
CA ALA A 142 -19.93 -2.55 -0.96
C ALA A 142 -19.30 -1.26 -0.43
N GLY A 143 -18.01 -1.27 -0.12
CA GLY A 143 -17.30 -0.10 0.40
C GLY A 143 -17.25 1.04 -0.59
N LEU A 144 -16.80 0.75 -1.82
CA LEU A 144 -16.68 1.75 -2.88
C LEU A 144 -18.05 2.34 -3.27
N CYS A 145 -19.08 1.49 -3.43
CA CYS A 145 -20.44 1.96 -3.73
C CYS A 145 -21.05 2.76 -2.57
N THR A 146 -20.77 2.41 -1.31
CA THR A 146 -21.24 3.16 -0.14
C THR A 146 -20.61 4.56 -0.11
N ALA A 147 -19.30 4.66 -0.27
CA ALA A 147 -18.59 5.94 -0.30
C ALA A 147 -19.08 6.84 -1.44
N LEU A 148 -19.23 6.29 -2.65
CA LEU A 148 -19.72 7.03 -3.80
C LEU A 148 -21.16 7.54 -3.58
N LYS A 149 -22.04 6.65 -3.10
CA LYS A 149 -23.44 7.01 -2.85
C LYS A 149 -23.61 8.14 -1.84
N ASP A 150 -22.80 8.13 -0.78
CA ASP A 150 -23.00 9.02 0.35
C ASP A 150 -22.21 10.34 0.23
N TYR A 151 -21.11 10.33 -0.52
CA TYR A 151 -20.16 11.47 -0.59
C TYR A 151 -19.71 11.81 -2.01
N GLY A 152 -19.97 10.99 -3.00
CA GLY A 152 -19.65 11.25 -4.41
C GLY A 152 -20.66 12.17 -5.09
N THR A 153 -20.29 12.68 -6.26
CA THR A 153 -21.12 13.55 -7.13
C THR A 153 -21.36 12.93 -8.50
N LYS A 154 -20.62 11.88 -8.84
CA LYS A 154 -20.71 11.16 -10.11
C LYS A 154 -21.52 9.88 -9.98
N SER A 155 -22.07 9.40 -11.09
CA SER A 155 -22.70 8.08 -11.14
C SER A 155 -21.67 6.95 -11.06
N LEU A 156 -22.13 5.78 -10.63
CA LEU A 156 -21.31 4.57 -10.60
C LEU A 156 -20.77 4.21 -11.99
N ALA A 157 -21.57 4.40 -13.04
CA ALA A 157 -21.14 4.16 -14.42
C ALA A 157 -20.00 5.08 -14.87
N GLU A 158 -20.04 6.37 -14.48
CA GLU A 158 -18.96 7.31 -14.80
C GLU A 158 -17.65 6.92 -14.12
N VAL A 159 -17.67 6.65 -12.82
CA VAL A 159 -16.44 6.32 -12.08
C VAL A 159 -15.87 4.93 -12.43
N MET A 160 -16.69 4.00 -12.89
CA MET A 160 -16.22 2.67 -13.32
C MET A 160 -15.76 2.62 -14.78
N ALA A 161 -16.08 3.61 -15.60
CA ALA A 161 -15.76 3.61 -17.04
C ALA A 161 -14.25 3.39 -17.34
N PRO A 162 -13.28 4.02 -16.63
CA PRO A 162 -11.86 3.75 -16.86
C PRO A 162 -11.48 2.29 -16.57
N ALA A 163 -11.95 1.71 -15.46
CA ALA A 163 -11.68 0.32 -15.09
C ALA A 163 -12.23 -0.66 -16.14
N ILE A 164 -13.47 -0.45 -16.59
CA ILE A 164 -14.10 -1.25 -17.66
C ILE A 164 -13.25 -1.18 -18.93
N ARG A 165 -12.78 0.01 -19.29
CA ARG A 165 -11.97 0.25 -20.48
C ARG A 165 -10.62 -0.49 -20.39
N TYR A 166 -9.94 -0.48 -19.23
CA TYR A 166 -8.68 -1.21 -19.02
C TYR A 166 -8.89 -2.72 -19.03
N ALA A 167 -9.92 -3.23 -18.39
CA ALA A 167 -10.23 -4.67 -18.39
C ALA A 167 -10.52 -5.20 -19.80
N ARG A 168 -11.24 -4.43 -20.63
CA ARG A 168 -11.65 -4.81 -21.98
C ARG A 168 -10.52 -4.68 -22.99
N ASN A 169 -9.85 -3.52 -23.03
CA ASN A 169 -8.85 -3.22 -24.05
C ASN A 169 -7.47 -3.76 -23.67
N GLY A 170 -7.22 -3.97 -22.39
CA GLY A 170 -5.96 -4.41 -21.84
C GLY A 170 -4.99 -3.26 -21.57
N PHE A 171 -3.88 -3.63 -20.93
CA PHE A 171 -2.76 -2.74 -20.59
C PHE A 171 -1.45 -3.53 -20.65
N ILE A 172 -0.33 -2.80 -20.70
CA ILE A 172 1.00 -3.39 -20.77
C ILE A 172 1.39 -3.94 -19.39
N VAL A 173 1.81 -5.20 -19.34
CA VAL A 173 2.33 -5.87 -18.15
C VAL A 173 3.65 -5.23 -17.75
N SER A 174 3.74 -4.73 -16.50
CA SER A 174 4.98 -4.21 -15.91
C SER A 174 5.91 -5.33 -15.46
N GLU A 175 7.17 -4.99 -15.18
CA GLU A 175 8.13 -5.93 -14.61
C GLU A 175 7.64 -6.46 -13.25
N THR A 176 7.12 -5.56 -12.39
CA THR A 176 6.55 -5.93 -11.08
C THR A 176 5.42 -6.93 -11.21
N LEU A 177 4.48 -6.69 -12.14
CA LEU A 177 3.34 -7.60 -12.35
C LEU A 177 3.82 -8.96 -12.90
N ALA A 178 4.71 -8.97 -13.91
CA ALA A 178 5.28 -10.20 -14.47
C ALA A 178 6.00 -11.04 -13.41
N GLN A 179 6.81 -10.38 -12.56
CA GLN A 179 7.53 -11.06 -11.48
C GLN A 179 6.56 -11.71 -10.48
N THR A 180 5.48 -11.02 -10.07
CA THR A 180 4.50 -11.61 -9.15
C THR A 180 3.73 -12.79 -9.75
N ILE A 181 3.52 -12.82 -11.07
CA ILE A 181 2.96 -13.98 -11.77
C ILE A 181 3.95 -15.14 -11.73
N ALA A 182 5.23 -14.89 -12.04
CA ALA A 182 6.27 -15.91 -12.04
C ALA A 182 6.48 -16.53 -10.65
N ASP A 183 6.57 -15.69 -9.61
CA ASP A 183 6.78 -16.12 -8.22
C ASP A 183 5.63 -16.98 -7.67
N ARG A 184 4.42 -16.79 -8.20
CA ARG A 184 3.20 -17.49 -7.76
C ARG A 184 2.62 -18.42 -8.82
N PHE A 185 3.38 -18.76 -9.85
CA PHE A 185 2.87 -19.54 -10.99
C PHE A 185 2.39 -20.94 -10.59
N ASP A 186 3.06 -21.62 -9.67
CA ASP A 186 2.65 -22.97 -9.21
C ASP A 186 1.23 -22.96 -8.60
N PRO A 187 0.88 -22.14 -7.58
CA PRO A 187 -0.50 -22.07 -7.09
C PRO A 187 -1.49 -21.50 -8.12
N ILE A 188 -1.08 -20.54 -8.97
CA ILE A 188 -1.91 -19.99 -10.06
C ILE A 188 -2.35 -21.10 -11.02
N SER A 189 -1.43 -21.99 -11.41
CA SER A 189 -1.67 -23.05 -12.38
C SER A 189 -2.68 -24.12 -11.91
N ARG A 190 -2.99 -24.14 -10.61
CA ARG A 190 -3.97 -25.08 -10.02
C ARG A 190 -5.42 -24.62 -10.19
N ASN A 191 -5.65 -23.35 -10.54
CA ASN A 191 -6.98 -22.82 -10.81
C ASN A 191 -7.12 -22.47 -12.29
N GLU A 192 -7.93 -23.22 -13.02
CA GLU A 192 -8.08 -23.10 -14.47
C GLU A 192 -8.53 -21.69 -14.91
N ALA A 193 -9.49 -21.08 -14.20
CA ALA A 193 -9.98 -19.74 -14.52
C ALA A 193 -8.89 -18.68 -14.35
N LEU A 194 -8.07 -18.77 -13.28
CA LEU A 194 -6.96 -17.85 -13.07
C LEU A 194 -5.82 -18.09 -14.08
N LEU A 195 -5.53 -19.35 -14.38
CA LEU A 195 -4.53 -19.71 -15.40
C LEU A 195 -4.89 -19.14 -16.77
N GLN A 196 -6.16 -19.19 -17.18
CA GLN A 196 -6.64 -18.62 -18.45
C GLN A 196 -6.44 -17.09 -18.50
N ILE A 197 -6.53 -16.38 -17.37
CA ILE A 197 -6.31 -14.94 -17.29
C ILE A 197 -4.81 -14.61 -17.38
N LEU A 198 -3.95 -15.38 -16.69
CA LEU A 198 -2.52 -15.04 -16.49
C LEU A 198 -1.56 -15.77 -17.43
N ALA A 199 -2.05 -16.81 -18.12
CA ALA A 199 -1.30 -17.59 -19.09
C ALA A 199 -2.21 -18.01 -20.28
N PRO A 200 -2.84 -17.03 -20.98
CA PRO A 200 -3.88 -17.32 -21.99
C PRO A 200 -3.37 -18.19 -23.15
N GLU A 201 -2.07 -18.18 -23.44
CA GLU A 201 -1.43 -18.99 -24.47
C GLU A 201 -0.65 -20.19 -23.88
N GLY A 202 -0.90 -20.53 -22.61
CA GLY A 202 -0.23 -21.61 -21.89
C GLY A 202 1.11 -21.21 -21.26
N LEU A 203 1.57 -19.97 -21.45
CA LEU A 203 2.76 -19.40 -20.84
C LEU A 203 2.37 -18.20 -19.98
N PRO A 204 3.01 -18.00 -18.80
CA PRO A 204 2.75 -16.84 -17.95
C PRO A 204 3.09 -15.55 -18.70
N LEU A 205 2.22 -14.53 -18.52
CA LEU A 205 2.43 -13.21 -19.09
C LEU A 205 3.77 -12.63 -18.62
N GLN A 206 4.50 -12.02 -19.57
CA GLN A 206 5.81 -11.41 -19.38
C GLN A 206 5.72 -9.88 -19.45
N THR A 207 6.78 -9.21 -18.99
CA THR A 207 6.92 -7.76 -19.16
C THR A 207 6.77 -7.35 -20.63
N GLY A 208 5.87 -6.40 -20.89
CA GLY A 208 5.58 -5.92 -22.25
C GLY A 208 4.40 -6.61 -22.94
N ASP A 209 3.91 -7.74 -22.42
CA ASP A 209 2.70 -8.38 -22.93
C ASP A 209 1.46 -7.52 -22.63
N ILE A 210 0.34 -7.85 -23.28
CA ILE A 210 -0.93 -7.21 -23.02
C ILE A 210 -1.77 -8.06 -22.09
N PHE A 211 -1.98 -7.59 -20.86
CA PHE A 211 -2.95 -8.19 -19.94
C PHE A 211 -4.37 -7.78 -20.33
N LYS A 212 -5.28 -8.73 -20.44
CA LYS A 212 -6.73 -8.51 -20.66
C LYS A 212 -7.55 -9.40 -19.74
N ASN A 213 -8.68 -8.86 -19.25
CA ASN A 213 -9.65 -9.65 -18.51
C ASN A 213 -11.07 -9.28 -18.96
N PRO A 214 -11.52 -9.82 -20.12
CA PRO A 214 -12.82 -9.48 -20.70
C PRO A 214 -14.00 -9.90 -19.81
N ASP A 215 -13.88 -11.00 -19.06
CA ASP A 215 -14.92 -11.43 -18.12
C ASP A 215 -15.08 -10.41 -16.98
N LEU A 216 -13.96 -9.85 -16.48
CA LEU A 216 -14.00 -8.78 -15.49
C LEU A 216 -14.62 -7.51 -16.05
N ALA A 217 -14.39 -7.18 -17.33
CA ALA A 217 -15.05 -6.04 -17.97
C ALA A 217 -16.58 -6.19 -17.96
N VAL A 218 -17.09 -7.38 -18.30
CA VAL A 218 -18.54 -7.69 -18.24
C VAL A 218 -19.06 -7.61 -16.81
N THR A 219 -18.32 -8.13 -15.86
CA THR A 219 -18.66 -8.06 -14.43
C THR A 219 -18.76 -6.63 -13.93
N LEU A 220 -17.77 -5.78 -14.28
CA LEU A 220 -17.77 -4.35 -13.96
C LEU A 220 -18.95 -3.62 -14.60
N GLU A 221 -19.30 -3.92 -15.84
CA GLU A 221 -20.48 -3.35 -16.53
C GLU A 221 -21.79 -3.71 -15.84
N LYS A 222 -21.94 -4.95 -15.40
CA LYS A 222 -23.12 -5.37 -14.62
C LYS A 222 -23.23 -4.59 -13.30
N ILE A 223 -22.12 -4.41 -12.59
CA ILE A 223 -22.09 -3.62 -11.36
C ILE A 223 -22.38 -2.15 -11.64
N ALA A 224 -21.79 -1.56 -12.69
CA ALA A 224 -22.02 -0.18 -13.09
C ALA A 224 -23.50 0.11 -13.41
N ALA A 225 -24.20 -0.86 -14.00
CA ALA A 225 -25.60 -0.75 -14.35
C ALA A 225 -26.57 -1.07 -13.20
N GLY A 226 -26.28 -2.10 -12.41
CA GLY A 226 -27.20 -2.65 -11.40
C GLY A 226 -26.79 -2.37 -9.94
N GLY A 227 -25.65 -1.72 -9.72
CA GLY A 227 -25.16 -1.42 -8.38
C GLY A 227 -24.64 -2.64 -7.61
N PRO A 228 -24.37 -2.48 -6.29
CA PRO A 228 -23.77 -3.51 -5.47
C PRO A 228 -24.65 -4.77 -5.30
N ASP A 229 -25.96 -4.65 -5.46
CA ASP A 229 -26.88 -5.80 -5.31
C ASP A 229 -26.63 -6.89 -6.35
N VAL A 230 -26.13 -6.53 -7.55
CA VAL A 230 -25.75 -7.53 -8.56
C VAL A 230 -24.60 -8.41 -8.07
N PHE A 231 -23.64 -7.83 -7.33
CA PHE A 231 -22.51 -8.55 -6.73
C PHE A 231 -22.91 -9.40 -5.54
N TYR A 232 -23.76 -8.87 -4.64
CA TYR A 232 -24.06 -9.53 -3.35
C TYR A 232 -25.32 -10.38 -3.35
N LYS A 233 -26.24 -10.20 -4.33
CA LYS A 233 -27.54 -10.89 -4.36
C LYS A 233 -27.90 -11.44 -5.73
N GLY A 234 -27.27 -10.92 -6.80
CA GLY A 234 -27.55 -11.27 -8.18
C GLY A 234 -26.71 -12.44 -8.71
N ASP A 235 -26.54 -12.48 -10.01
CA ASP A 235 -25.85 -13.54 -10.75
C ASP A 235 -24.35 -13.67 -10.41
N ILE A 236 -23.69 -12.58 -9.99
CA ILE A 236 -22.30 -12.65 -9.51
C ILE A 236 -22.25 -13.40 -8.17
N ALA A 237 -23.20 -13.15 -7.25
CA ALA A 237 -23.30 -13.90 -6.01
C ALA A 237 -23.56 -15.39 -6.27
N ASP A 238 -24.40 -15.71 -7.26
CA ASP A 238 -24.67 -17.09 -7.66
C ASP A 238 -23.39 -17.77 -8.18
N ALA A 239 -22.61 -17.11 -9.04
CA ALA A 239 -21.36 -17.65 -9.57
C ALA A 239 -20.33 -17.92 -8.45
N ILE A 240 -20.13 -16.94 -7.54
CA ILE A 240 -19.22 -17.11 -6.39
C ILE A 240 -19.66 -18.28 -5.53
N ALA A 241 -20.93 -18.35 -5.11
CA ALA A 241 -21.42 -19.39 -4.23
C ALA A 241 -21.37 -20.79 -4.87
N GLN A 242 -21.65 -20.91 -6.17
CA GLN A 242 -21.54 -22.16 -6.92
C GLN A 242 -20.09 -22.64 -7.00
N ASP A 243 -19.13 -21.74 -7.30
CA ASP A 243 -17.72 -22.07 -7.37
C ASP A 243 -17.18 -22.49 -5.99
N MET A 244 -17.56 -21.80 -4.92
CA MET A 244 -17.26 -22.16 -3.54
C MET A 244 -17.78 -23.56 -3.18
N ALA A 245 -19.08 -23.84 -3.46
CA ALA A 245 -19.69 -25.12 -3.17
C ALA A 245 -19.04 -26.29 -3.93
N LYS A 246 -18.66 -26.06 -5.20
CA LYS A 246 -18.00 -27.06 -6.04
C LYS A 246 -16.60 -27.41 -5.56
N ASN A 247 -15.87 -26.45 -5.02
CA ASN A 247 -14.43 -26.58 -4.72
C ASN A 247 -14.12 -26.57 -3.21
N GLY A 248 -15.13 -26.77 -2.34
CA GLY A 248 -14.94 -26.92 -0.89
C GLY A 248 -14.68 -25.60 -0.16
N GLY A 249 -15.01 -24.47 -0.74
CA GLY A 249 -15.03 -23.17 -0.07
C GLY A 249 -16.26 -23.01 0.83
N PHE A 250 -16.30 -21.93 1.63
CA PHE A 250 -17.31 -21.78 2.69
C PHE A 250 -18.29 -20.63 2.46
N ILE A 251 -18.03 -19.75 1.49
CA ILE A 251 -18.90 -18.60 1.22
C ILE A 251 -20.18 -19.09 0.53
N THR A 252 -21.31 -18.74 1.12
CA THR A 252 -22.65 -18.99 0.58
C THR A 252 -23.28 -17.71 0.04
N LYS A 253 -24.37 -17.83 -0.71
CA LYS A 253 -25.15 -16.66 -1.14
C LYS A 253 -25.72 -15.88 0.05
N ALA A 254 -26.03 -16.56 1.17
CA ALA A 254 -26.48 -15.90 2.39
C ALA A 254 -25.39 -15.03 3.02
N ASP A 255 -24.14 -15.47 3.01
CA ASP A 255 -22.98 -14.70 3.51
C ASP A 255 -22.80 -13.43 2.68
N LEU A 256 -22.83 -13.55 1.35
CA LEU A 256 -22.74 -12.41 0.44
C LEU A 256 -23.90 -11.43 0.68
N ALA A 257 -25.15 -11.91 0.73
CA ALA A 257 -26.33 -11.06 0.94
C ALA A 257 -26.34 -10.36 2.32
N ALA A 258 -25.69 -10.93 3.33
CA ALA A 258 -25.54 -10.34 4.67
C ALA A 258 -24.47 -9.25 4.73
N TYR A 259 -23.51 -9.23 3.81
CA TYR A 259 -22.38 -8.30 3.87
C TYR A 259 -22.82 -6.83 3.78
N ARG A 260 -22.19 -5.95 4.58
CA ARG A 260 -22.38 -4.49 4.57
C ARG A 260 -21.05 -3.79 4.85
N ALA A 261 -20.78 -2.70 4.17
CA ALA A 261 -19.74 -1.75 4.59
C ALA A 261 -20.23 -0.99 5.84
N ILE A 262 -19.33 -0.62 6.73
CA ILE A 262 -19.64 0.05 8.00
C ILE A 262 -18.99 1.44 8.00
N LYS A 263 -19.76 2.47 8.38
CA LYS A 263 -19.20 3.78 8.71
C LYS A 263 -18.70 3.75 10.15
N ARG A 264 -17.45 4.16 10.34
CA ARG A 264 -16.81 4.21 11.67
C ARG A 264 -16.23 5.60 11.93
N GLU A 265 -16.16 5.99 13.19
CA GLU A 265 -15.38 7.15 13.58
C GLU A 265 -13.89 6.82 13.47
N PRO A 266 -13.08 7.68 12.80
CA PRO A 266 -11.64 7.51 12.73
C PRO A 266 -11.01 7.61 14.13
N VAL A 267 -9.86 6.97 14.33
CA VAL A 267 -9.03 7.23 15.51
C VAL A 267 -8.24 8.52 15.33
N ARG A 268 -8.09 9.27 16.42
CA ARG A 268 -7.42 10.58 16.41
C ARG A 268 -6.36 10.66 17.50
N GLY A 269 -5.27 11.35 17.20
CA GLY A 269 -4.21 11.68 18.14
C GLY A 269 -3.46 12.90 17.69
N THR A 270 -2.39 13.26 18.42
CA THR A 270 -1.54 14.41 18.05
C THR A 270 -0.08 13.98 18.01
N TYR A 271 0.69 14.59 17.12
CA TYR A 271 2.14 14.43 17.04
C TYR A 271 2.79 15.77 16.71
N ARG A 272 3.67 16.32 17.58
CA ARG A 272 4.35 17.60 17.38
C ARG A 272 3.41 18.76 17.01
N GLY A 273 2.18 18.76 17.54
CA GLY A 273 1.17 19.78 17.25
C GLY A 273 0.34 19.55 15.97
N TYR A 274 0.60 18.48 15.23
CA TYR A 274 -0.24 18.03 14.14
C TYR A 274 -1.32 17.07 14.64
N GLU A 275 -2.53 17.13 14.08
CA GLU A 275 -3.57 16.12 14.31
C GLU A 275 -3.36 14.96 13.35
N ILE A 276 -3.30 13.74 13.88
CA ILE A 276 -3.20 12.50 13.12
C ILE A 276 -4.58 11.82 13.14
N VAL A 277 -5.19 11.68 11.98
CA VAL A 277 -6.50 11.03 11.80
C VAL A 277 -6.29 9.78 10.95
N SER A 278 -6.53 8.61 11.54
CA SER A 278 -6.26 7.34 10.87
C SER A 278 -7.44 6.38 10.99
N ALA A 279 -7.39 5.33 10.20
CA ALA A 279 -8.42 4.30 10.19
C ALA A 279 -8.55 3.61 11.56
N PRO A 280 -9.81 3.40 12.04
CA PRO A 280 -10.05 2.80 13.35
C PRO A 280 -9.86 1.27 13.31
N PRO A 281 -9.82 0.58 14.46
CA PRO A 281 -9.89 -0.88 14.49
C PRO A 281 -11.03 -1.45 13.62
N PRO A 282 -10.80 -2.62 12.99
CA PRO A 282 -9.76 -3.62 13.26
C PRO A 282 -8.44 -3.43 12.50
N VAL A 283 -8.07 -2.19 12.16
CA VAL A 283 -6.88 -1.91 11.36
C VAL A 283 -5.80 -1.14 12.13
N GLY A 284 -4.64 -0.90 11.48
CA GLY A 284 -3.40 -0.48 12.12
C GLY A 284 -3.29 1.01 12.53
N GLY A 285 -4.28 1.85 12.21
CA GLY A 285 -4.18 3.30 12.48
C GLY A 285 -3.98 3.66 13.95
N ILE A 286 -4.59 2.92 14.87
CA ILE A 286 -4.39 3.10 16.31
C ILE A 286 -2.92 2.90 16.70
N SER A 287 -2.24 1.89 16.12
CA SER A 287 -0.84 1.60 16.41
C SER A 287 0.12 2.64 15.82
N VAL A 288 -0.23 3.25 14.69
CA VAL A 288 0.54 4.39 14.15
C VAL A 288 0.52 5.54 15.15
N ILE A 289 -0.65 5.94 15.67
CA ILE A 289 -0.78 7.03 16.63
C ILE A 289 -0.09 6.70 17.96
N GLU A 290 -0.24 5.48 18.45
CA GLU A 290 0.43 4.99 19.66
C GLU A 290 1.96 5.09 19.55
N MET A 291 2.55 4.62 18.43
CA MET A 291 3.99 4.72 18.18
C MET A 291 4.46 6.18 18.07
N LEU A 292 3.69 7.05 17.41
CA LEU A 292 3.98 8.48 17.36
C LEU A 292 3.94 9.13 18.74
N ASN A 293 2.98 8.75 19.61
CA ASN A 293 2.94 9.20 21.00
C ASN A 293 4.19 8.80 21.78
N MET A 294 4.72 7.59 21.56
CA MET A 294 5.99 7.14 22.15
C MET A 294 7.19 7.95 21.62
N LEU A 295 7.24 8.21 20.30
CA LEU A 295 8.32 8.98 19.66
C LEU A 295 8.34 10.44 20.12
N GLU A 296 7.21 11.00 20.48
CA GLU A 296 7.14 12.38 21.02
C GLU A 296 7.90 12.55 22.35
N CYS A 297 8.19 11.46 23.05
CA CYS A 297 9.03 11.46 24.25
C CYS A 297 10.54 11.66 23.96
N PHE A 298 10.97 11.62 22.70
CA PHE A 298 12.36 11.77 22.28
C PHE A 298 12.53 13.00 21.38
N ASP A 299 13.71 13.62 21.47
CA ASP A 299 14.13 14.65 20.51
C ASP A 299 14.77 13.97 19.28
N ILE A 300 13.90 13.58 18.33
CA ILE A 300 14.32 12.88 17.11
C ILE A 300 15.04 13.85 16.15
N ALA A 301 14.59 15.11 16.08
CA ALA A 301 15.16 16.12 15.19
C ALA A 301 16.57 16.60 15.60
N SER A 302 17.04 16.26 16.81
CA SER A 302 18.38 16.63 17.28
C SER A 302 19.53 15.94 16.53
N GLU A 303 19.23 14.89 15.76
CA GLU A 303 20.20 14.15 14.95
C GLU A 303 19.70 13.97 13.52
N GLN A 304 20.55 13.44 12.64
CA GLN A 304 20.17 13.13 11.26
C GLN A 304 19.12 11.99 11.20
N PRO A 305 18.25 11.96 10.18
CA PRO A 305 17.15 10.99 10.06
C PRO A 305 17.56 9.53 10.23
N LEU A 306 18.70 9.14 9.64
CA LEU A 306 19.22 7.77 9.65
C LEU A 306 20.36 7.58 10.66
N SER A 307 20.45 8.45 11.68
CA SER A 307 21.43 8.25 12.75
C SER A 307 21.20 6.92 13.46
N PRO A 308 22.27 6.30 14.00
CA PRO A 308 22.15 5.05 14.74
C PRO A 308 21.14 5.15 15.89
N ARG A 309 21.13 6.28 16.62
CA ARG A 309 20.24 6.53 17.74
C ARG A 309 18.77 6.63 17.30
N ASN A 310 18.48 7.37 16.23
CA ASN A 310 17.11 7.51 15.74
C ASN A 310 16.54 6.18 15.24
N ILE A 311 17.32 5.40 14.48
CA ILE A 311 16.89 4.07 14.03
C ILE A 311 16.63 3.14 15.21
N HIS A 312 17.50 3.17 16.25
CA HIS A 312 17.30 2.35 17.44
C HIS A 312 16.03 2.73 18.21
N ILE A 313 15.82 4.02 18.47
CA ILE A 313 14.61 4.51 19.16
C ILE A 313 13.36 4.08 18.38
N MET A 314 13.31 4.35 17.07
CA MET A 314 12.16 4.00 16.24
C MET A 314 11.93 2.48 16.19
N ALA A 315 13.00 1.67 16.10
CA ALA A 315 12.89 0.21 16.12
C ALA A 315 12.33 -0.30 17.46
N GLU A 316 12.77 0.25 18.60
CA GLU A 316 12.27 -0.12 19.93
C GLU A 316 10.81 0.31 20.14
N VAL A 317 10.41 1.47 19.61
CA VAL A 317 9.02 1.94 19.59
C VAL A 317 8.16 1.03 18.71
N MET A 318 8.61 0.68 17.50
CA MET A 318 7.92 -0.26 16.63
C MET A 318 7.65 -1.59 17.32
N LYS A 319 8.64 -2.15 17.99
CA LYS A 319 8.51 -3.42 18.72
C LYS A 319 7.40 -3.36 19.79
N ARG A 320 7.29 -2.25 20.53
CA ARG A 320 6.27 -2.05 21.57
C ARG A 320 4.88 -1.87 20.98
N GLY A 321 4.73 -1.03 19.97
CA GLY A 321 3.45 -0.82 19.31
C GLY A 321 2.94 -2.08 18.59
N PHE A 322 3.82 -2.92 18.00
CA PHE A 322 3.42 -4.23 17.47
C PHE A 322 3.00 -5.20 18.58
N ALA A 323 3.66 -5.15 19.72
CA ALA A 323 3.28 -5.91 20.89
C ALA A 323 1.84 -5.58 21.32
N ASP A 324 1.55 -4.30 21.47
CA ASP A 324 0.26 -3.82 21.92
C ASP A 324 -0.83 -4.03 20.84
N ASN A 325 -0.51 -3.86 19.56
CA ASN A 325 -1.40 -4.21 18.45
C ASN A 325 -1.85 -5.68 18.52
N SER A 326 -0.91 -6.58 18.75
CA SER A 326 -1.19 -8.02 18.85
C SER A 326 -2.07 -8.38 20.05
N ALA A 327 -1.90 -7.70 21.17
CA ALA A 327 -2.61 -7.96 22.41
C ALA A 327 -4.03 -7.35 22.46
N TYR A 328 -4.23 -6.22 21.80
CA TYR A 328 -5.43 -5.39 22.05
C TYR A 328 -6.26 -5.07 20.81
N VAL A 329 -5.72 -5.19 19.58
CA VAL A 329 -6.45 -4.79 18.36
C VAL A 329 -7.18 -5.98 17.75
N GLY A 330 -8.45 -5.80 17.43
CA GLY A 330 -9.33 -6.76 16.76
C GLY A 330 -10.62 -6.07 16.31
N ASP A 331 -11.61 -6.85 15.89
CA ASP A 331 -12.90 -6.32 15.47
C ASP A 331 -13.65 -5.72 16.68
N PRO A 332 -13.96 -4.41 16.68
CA PRO A 332 -14.62 -3.74 17.80
C PRO A 332 -16.05 -4.23 18.04
N ASP A 333 -16.68 -4.86 17.05
CA ASP A 333 -18.02 -5.44 17.19
C ASP A 333 -17.98 -6.78 17.96
N PHE A 334 -16.79 -7.37 18.15
CA PHE A 334 -16.56 -8.65 18.84
C PHE A 334 -15.62 -8.57 20.05
N PHE A 335 -14.86 -7.48 20.18
CA PHE A 335 -13.86 -7.33 21.23
C PHE A 335 -13.77 -5.88 21.71
N GLN A 336 -13.80 -5.68 23.04
CA GLN A 336 -13.63 -4.34 23.61
C GLN A 336 -12.16 -3.92 23.57
N ILE A 337 -11.86 -2.98 22.69
CA ILE A 337 -10.52 -2.45 22.49
C ILE A 337 -10.31 -1.25 23.41
N PRO A 338 -9.21 -1.17 24.19
CA PRO A 338 -8.93 -0.04 25.06
C PRO A 338 -8.36 1.17 24.26
N VAL A 339 -9.12 1.69 23.28
CA VAL A 339 -8.68 2.74 22.35
C VAL A 339 -8.12 3.96 23.10
N THR A 340 -8.85 4.48 24.08
CA THR A 340 -8.43 5.65 24.87
C THR A 340 -7.13 5.38 25.61
N GLY A 341 -6.96 4.19 26.20
CA GLY A 341 -5.75 3.82 26.93
C GLY A 341 -4.53 3.69 26.02
N LEU A 342 -4.68 3.06 24.84
CA LEU A 342 -3.58 2.91 23.88
C LEU A 342 -3.14 4.26 23.28
N LEU A 343 -4.05 5.23 23.16
CA LEU A 343 -3.77 6.57 22.62
C LEU A 343 -3.36 7.58 23.71
N ASP A 344 -3.33 7.16 24.98
CA ASP A 344 -2.96 8.04 26.09
C ASP A 344 -1.46 8.34 26.11
N LYS A 345 -1.11 9.62 26.29
CA LYS A 345 0.29 10.08 26.32
C LYS A 345 1.06 9.56 27.56
N GLU A 346 0.39 9.35 28.70
CA GLU A 346 1.00 8.77 29.91
C GLU A 346 1.31 7.29 29.69
N TYR A 347 0.41 6.56 29.02
CA TYR A 347 0.69 5.20 28.59
C TYR A 347 1.94 5.13 27.72
N ALA A 348 2.03 5.99 26.70
CA ALA A 348 3.20 6.08 25.83
C ALA A 348 4.49 6.38 26.64
N ARG A 349 4.43 7.32 27.61
CA ARG A 349 5.57 7.61 28.52
C ARG A 349 5.98 6.38 29.32
N SER A 350 5.04 5.60 29.82
CA SER A 350 5.35 4.37 30.56
C SER A 350 6.06 3.34 29.69
N ARG A 351 5.62 3.20 28.43
CA ARG A 351 6.18 2.24 27.48
C ARG A 351 7.62 2.57 27.07
N VAL A 352 7.97 3.86 26.93
CA VAL A 352 9.33 4.26 26.56
C VAL A 352 10.34 4.16 27.71
N GLN A 353 9.91 4.15 28.98
CA GLN A 353 10.80 3.91 30.12
C GLN A 353 11.49 2.54 30.09
N GLU A 354 10.91 1.59 29.35
CA GLU A 354 11.49 0.26 29.13
C GLU A 354 12.60 0.23 28.06
N ILE A 355 12.85 1.35 27.35
CA ILE A 355 13.84 1.43 26.27
C ILE A 355 15.22 1.74 26.84
N ASP A 356 16.17 0.81 26.63
CA ASP A 356 17.60 1.04 26.89
C ASP A 356 18.24 1.58 25.59
N LEU A 357 18.74 2.81 25.61
CA LEU A 357 19.33 3.47 24.44
C LEU A 357 20.66 2.85 23.95
N ASN A 358 21.23 1.94 24.72
CA ASN A 358 22.51 1.29 24.43
C ASN A 358 22.39 -0.22 24.20
N LYS A 359 21.18 -0.76 24.23
CA LYS A 359 20.96 -2.20 24.10
C LYS A 359 19.59 -2.53 23.54
N VAL A 360 19.55 -3.46 22.59
CA VAL A 360 18.29 -3.97 22.03
C VAL A 360 17.48 -4.72 23.10
N THR A 361 16.17 -4.42 23.19
CA THR A 361 15.24 -5.18 24.03
C THR A 361 14.92 -6.52 23.37
N THR A 362 15.03 -7.62 24.15
CA THR A 362 14.87 -8.99 23.62
C THR A 362 13.62 -9.71 24.09
N SER A 363 12.84 -9.09 24.97
CA SER A 363 11.64 -9.69 25.56
C SER A 363 10.58 -8.61 25.75
N ILE A 364 9.78 -8.44 24.74
CA ILE A 364 8.56 -7.61 24.79
C ILE A 364 7.39 -8.59 24.76
N LYS A 365 6.50 -8.50 25.74
CA LYS A 365 5.35 -9.42 25.79
C LYS A 365 4.36 -9.07 24.69
N ALA A 366 4.18 -9.92 23.72
CA ALA A 366 3.05 -9.97 22.80
C ALA A 366 3.05 -11.21 21.91
N GLY A 367 1.95 -11.42 21.19
CA GLY A 367 1.74 -12.56 20.31
C GLY A 367 2.26 -12.34 18.89
N THR A 368 2.55 -13.43 18.20
CA THR A 368 2.95 -13.48 16.80
C THR A 368 1.74 -13.56 15.87
N PRO A 369 1.64 -12.72 14.84
CA PRO A 369 1.04 -13.13 13.57
C PRO A 369 2.07 -13.15 12.44
N ASP A 370 2.07 -14.21 11.63
CA ASP A 370 2.69 -14.23 10.32
C ASP A 370 1.76 -13.56 9.31
N GLU A 371 2.27 -12.58 8.56
CA GLU A 371 1.54 -11.90 7.50
C GLU A 371 2.33 -11.93 6.19
N HIS A 372 1.66 -12.34 5.11
CA HIS A 372 2.21 -12.29 3.76
C HIS A 372 1.75 -11.00 3.06
N PRO A 373 2.66 -10.24 2.41
CA PRO A 373 2.34 -8.91 1.91
C PRO A 373 1.67 -8.94 0.54
N SER A 374 0.47 -8.39 0.47
CA SER A 374 -0.10 -7.81 -0.75
C SER A 374 -1.16 -6.81 -0.35
N THR A 375 -1.06 -5.62 -0.87
CA THR A 375 -1.96 -4.50 -0.54
C THR A 375 -1.66 -3.39 -1.54
N THR A 376 -2.62 -2.51 -1.82
CA THR A 376 -2.39 -1.28 -2.57
C THR A 376 -2.88 -0.07 -1.78
N HIS A 377 -2.38 1.12 -2.12
CA HIS A 377 -2.82 2.39 -1.56
C HIS A 377 -3.02 3.44 -2.64
N LEU A 378 -3.98 4.35 -2.41
CA LEU A 378 -4.15 5.58 -3.18
C LEU A 378 -4.50 6.76 -2.26
N SER A 379 -4.02 7.94 -2.65
CA SER A 379 -4.31 9.24 -2.05
C SER A 379 -4.89 10.17 -3.09
N VAL A 380 -5.93 10.95 -2.73
CA VAL A 380 -6.58 11.91 -3.62
C VAL A 380 -6.86 13.20 -2.87
N VAL A 381 -6.66 14.33 -3.56
CA VAL A 381 -7.07 15.68 -3.10
C VAL A 381 -7.74 16.38 -4.26
N ASP A 382 -8.87 17.07 -4.00
CA ASP A 382 -9.55 17.91 -4.99
C ASP A 382 -9.35 19.41 -4.72
N ARG A 383 -9.80 20.24 -5.65
CA ARG A 383 -9.71 21.70 -5.56
C ARG A 383 -10.50 22.33 -4.39
N HIS A 384 -11.41 21.58 -3.78
CA HIS A 384 -12.21 22.04 -2.63
C HIS A 384 -11.55 21.67 -1.32
N GLY A 385 -10.43 20.94 -1.35
CA GLY A 385 -9.69 20.47 -0.18
C GLY A 385 -10.26 19.19 0.44
N ASN A 386 -11.18 18.50 -0.24
CA ASN A 386 -11.55 17.15 0.19
C ASN A 386 -10.36 16.21 -0.02
N MET A 387 -10.15 15.30 0.93
CA MET A 387 -9.07 14.31 0.88
C MET A 387 -9.58 12.90 1.06
N VAL A 388 -8.97 11.96 0.35
CA VAL A 388 -9.19 10.52 0.54
C VAL A 388 -7.84 9.83 0.70
N ALA A 389 -7.71 9.03 1.76
CA ALA A 389 -6.69 8.00 1.92
C ALA A 389 -7.38 6.64 1.86
N LEU A 390 -7.04 5.78 0.90
CA LEU A 390 -7.69 4.50 0.69
C LEU A 390 -6.65 3.39 0.56
N THR A 391 -6.74 2.38 1.43
CA THR A 391 -5.92 1.17 1.34
C THR A 391 -6.82 -0.04 1.12
N GLN A 392 -6.58 -0.81 0.06
CA GLN A 392 -7.35 -2.01 -0.27
C GLN A 392 -6.44 -3.19 -0.64
N THR A 393 -6.97 -4.42 -0.53
CA THR A 393 -6.15 -5.62 -0.64
C THR A 393 -6.99 -6.85 -0.99
N ILE A 394 -6.31 -7.87 -1.52
CA ILE A 394 -6.76 -9.27 -1.52
C ILE A 394 -5.93 -10.14 -0.56
N SER A 395 -5.18 -9.53 0.38
CA SER A 395 -4.25 -10.09 1.38
C SER A 395 -2.92 -10.55 0.79
N GLY A 396 -2.70 -11.77 0.39
CA GLY A 396 -1.47 -12.21 -0.29
C GLY A 396 -1.42 -11.84 -1.77
N PHE A 397 -0.25 -11.80 -2.42
CA PHE A 397 -0.18 -11.66 -3.86
C PHE A 397 -0.99 -12.76 -4.55
N TRP A 398 -1.91 -12.34 -5.43
CA TRP A 398 -2.91 -13.18 -6.09
C TRP A 398 -3.97 -13.78 -5.14
N GLY A 399 -4.08 -13.27 -3.90
CA GLY A 399 -5.05 -13.72 -2.92
C GLY A 399 -4.99 -15.22 -2.67
N ALA A 400 -6.13 -15.88 -2.77
CA ALA A 400 -6.25 -17.34 -2.65
C ALA A 400 -5.74 -18.11 -3.88
N CYS A 401 -5.22 -17.42 -4.91
CA CYS A 401 -4.93 -17.97 -6.24
C CYS A 401 -6.17 -18.64 -6.86
N VAL A 402 -7.33 -18.01 -6.69
CA VAL A 402 -8.63 -18.44 -7.20
C VAL A 402 -9.28 -17.30 -7.96
N ALA A 403 -9.64 -17.55 -9.22
CA ALA A 403 -10.56 -16.71 -9.99
C ALA A 403 -11.89 -17.43 -10.15
N VAL A 404 -13.01 -16.70 -10.01
CA VAL A 404 -14.35 -17.24 -10.20
C VAL A 404 -14.64 -17.38 -11.68
N PRO A 405 -14.93 -18.59 -12.21
CA PRO A 405 -15.14 -18.82 -13.64
C PRO A 405 -16.19 -17.90 -14.28
N GLY A 406 -15.89 -17.30 -15.44
CA GLY A 406 -16.78 -16.44 -16.20
C GLY A 406 -17.05 -15.06 -15.60
N THR A 407 -16.35 -14.70 -14.51
CA THR A 407 -16.48 -13.38 -13.86
C THR A 407 -15.20 -12.54 -13.88
N GLY A 408 -14.05 -13.19 -14.06
CA GLY A 408 -12.73 -12.56 -13.96
C GLY A 408 -12.35 -12.05 -12.57
N ILE A 409 -13.12 -12.35 -11.53
CA ILE A 409 -12.90 -11.91 -10.16
C ILE A 409 -11.86 -12.80 -9.48
N ILE A 410 -10.76 -12.20 -9.01
CA ILE A 410 -9.75 -12.86 -8.17
C ILE A 410 -10.15 -12.68 -6.71
N LEU A 411 -10.10 -13.76 -5.91
CA LEU A 411 -10.58 -13.78 -4.53
C LEU A 411 -9.45 -13.65 -3.52
N ASN A 412 -9.75 -12.95 -2.40
CA ASN A 412 -8.82 -12.76 -1.29
C ASN A 412 -8.48 -14.08 -0.57
N ASN A 413 -7.40 -14.07 0.25
CA ASN A 413 -7.04 -15.18 1.14
C ASN A 413 -7.02 -14.76 2.61
N GLU A 414 -7.95 -13.93 3.02
CA GLU A 414 -7.99 -13.38 4.38
C GLU A 414 -8.23 -14.41 5.47
N MET A 415 -8.86 -15.56 5.18
CA MET A 415 -9.12 -16.58 6.21
C MET A 415 -7.84 -17.18 6.83
N GLN A 416 -6.66 -16.99 6.23
CA GLN A 416 -5.37 -17.38 6.82
C GLN A 416 -4.94 -16.51 8.01
N ASN A 417 -5.47 -15.29 8.15
CA ASN A 417 -4.95 -14.25 9.03
C ASN A 417 -5.54 -14.29 10.46
N TRP A 418 -6.32 -15.32 10.82
CA TRP A 418 -6.83 -15.49 12.17
C TRP A 418 -5.73 -15.90 13.16
N SER A 419 -5.80 -15.34 14.38
CA SER A 419 -4.97 -15.78 15.50
C SER A 419 -5.64 -16.96 16.21
N SER A 420 -4.85 -17.84 16.80
CA SER A 420 -5.38 -18.99 17.55
C SER A 420 -6.13 -18.58 18.84
N ARG A 421 -5.89 -17.35 19.32
CA ARG A 421 -6.51 -16.79 20.55
C ARG A 421 -6.42 -15.26 20.53
N GLY A 422 -7.14 -14.62 21.45
CA GLY A 422 -7.11 -13.16 21.65
C GLY A 422 -8.05 -12.40 20.72
N PRO A 423 -7.86 -11.07 20.59
CA PRO A 423 -8.78 -10.19 19.89
C PRO A 423 -9.04 -10.57 18.43
N ASN A 424 -8.03 -11.16 17.76
CA ASN A 424 -8.12 -11.59 16.37
C ASN A 424 -8.40 -13.09 16.22
N SER A 425 -8.96 -13.77 17.23
CA SER A 425 -9.43 -15.15 17.07
C SER A 425 -10.66 -15.21 16.18
N TYR A 426 -10.80 -16.32 15.44
CA TYR A 426 -11.94 -16.55 14.54
C TYR A 426 -13.30 -16.48 15.29
N ALA A 427 -14.27 -15.87 14.63
CA ALA A 427 -15.70 -15.98 14.94
C ALA A 427 -16.54 -15.80 13.67
N PRO A 428 -17.72 -16.45 13.53
CA PRO A 428 -18.63 -16.24 12.41
C PRO A 428 -19.03 -14.77 12.27
N GLY A 429 -19.01 -14.24 11.05
CA GLY A 429 -19.38 -12.86 10.77
C GLY A 429 -18.38 -11.78 11.22
N LYS A 430 -17.27 -12.17 11.82
CA LYS A 430 -16.23 -11.25 12.32
C LYS A 430 -15.30 -10.77 11.19
N ARG A 431 -14.80 -9.53 11.31
CA ARG A 431 -13.77 -8.97 10.45
C ARG A 431 -12.39 -9.21 11.01
N MET A 432 -11.45 -9.57 10.15
CA MET A 432 -10.07 -9.83 10.58
C MET A 432 -9.29 -8.55 10.84
N ARG A 433 -8.39 -8.62 11.83
CA ARG A 433 -7.39 -7.57 12.04
C ARG A 433 -6.43 -7.52 10.86
N THR A 434 -6.03 -6.30 10.48
CA THR A 434 -4.96 -6.04 9.51
C THR A 434 -4.15 -4.82 9.95
N THR A 435 -3.04 -4.61 9.27
CA THR A 435 -2.12 -3.49 9.51
C THR A 435 -2.38 -2.29 8.61
N ILE A 436 -3.33 -2.34 7.67
CA ILE A 436 -3.63 -1.17 6.82
C ILE A 436 -3.92 0.05 7.69
N ALA A 437 -3.41 1.21 7.27
CA ALA A 437 -3.49 2.43 8.05
C ALA A 437 -3.59 3.69 7.16
N PRO A 438 -4.62 3.81 6.30
CA PRO A 438 -4.82 5.04 5.55
C PRO A 438 -4.99 6.20 6.54
N THR A 439 -4.26 7.30 6.32
CA THR A 439 -4.11 8.37 7.30
C THR A 439 -4.22 9.74 6.63
N ILE A 440 -4.89 10.67 7.31
CA ILE A 440 -4.89 12.10 6.99
C ILE A 440 -4.28 12.84 8.17
N ILE A 441 -3.32 13.73 7.90
CA ILE A 441 -2.71 14.61 8.90
C ILE A 441 -3.27 16.01 8.69
N ALA A 442 -3.61 16.70 9.77
CA ALA A 442 -4.03 18.09 9.75
C ALA A 442 -3.10 18.98 10.59
N LYS A 443 -2.99 20.23 10.20
CA LYS A 443 -2.24 21.26 10.92
C LYS A 443 -3.16 22.47 11.14
N ASP A 444 -3.26 22.93 12.38
CA ASP A 444 -4.10 24.08 12.75
C ASP A 444 -5.55 23.96 12.21
N GLY A 445 -6.10 22.75 12.26
CA GLY A 445 -7.46 22.42 11.81
C GLY A 445 -7.66 22.38 10.28
N ASN A 446 -6.58 22.48 9.50
CA ASN A 446 -6.61 22.35 8.05
C ASN A 446 -5.91 21.04 7.61
N PRO A 447 -6.42 20.36 6.58
CA PRO A 447 -5.79 19.15 6.08
C PRO A 447 -4.41 19.47 5.50
N PHE A 448 -3.41 18.65 5.84
CA PHE A 448 -2.02 18.85 5.47
C PHE A 448 -1.49 17.72 4.59
N VAL A 449 -1.72 16.45 4.95
CA VAL A 449 -1.26 15.29 4.19
C VAL A 449 -2.33 14.21 4.16
N THR A 450 -2.55 13.59 2.99
CA THR A 450 -3.21 12.29 2.87
C THR A 450 -2.19 11.27 2.40
N MET A 451 -2.09 10.12 3.09
CA MET A 451 -1.05 9.14 2.82
C MET A 451 -1.41 7.72 3.27
N GLY A 452 -0.71 6.76 2.71
CA GLY A 452 -0.71 5.37 3.13
C GLY A 452 0.23 4.51 2.28
N THR A 453 0.30 3.24 2.61
CA THR A 453 1.23 2.31 1.96
C THR A 453 0.67 0.89 2.00
N PRO A 454 0.97 0.04 1.01
CA PRO A 454 0.97 -1.42 1.16
C PRO A 454 2.16 -1.92 1.97
N GLY A 455 2.19 -3.23 2.28
CA GLY A 455 3.39 -3.86 2.87
C GLY A 455 3.14 -4.73 4.10
N ALA A 456 1.91 -5.18 4.37
CA ALA A 456 1.57 -5.99 5.55
C ALA A 456 2.07 -5.36 6.86
N GLY A 457 2.79 -6.11 7.72
CA GLY A 457 3.34 -5.57 8.98
C GLY A 457 4.16 -4.29 8.82
N ARG A 458 4.80 -4.07 7.64
CA ARG A 458 5.58 -2.85 7.37
C ARG A 458 4.74 -1.61 7.12
N ILE A 459 3.42 -1.75 6.94
CA ILE A 459 2.53 -0.59 6.77
C ILE A 459 2.65 0.35 7.96
N ILE A 460 2.47 -0.16 9.18
CA ILE A 460 2.51 0.65 10.41
C ILE A 460 3.87 1.35 10.55
N SER A 461 4.97 0.60 10.40
CA SER A 461 6.33 1.17 10.52
C SER A 461 6.64 2.21 9.44
N THR A 462 6.21 1.97 8.20
CA THR A 462 6.38 2.94 7.10
C THR A 462 5.57 4.21 7.36
N MET A 463 4.33 4.10 7.84
CA MET A 463 3.52 5.27 8.20
C MET A 463 4.17 6.10 9.30
N VAL A 464 4.78 5.46 10.30
CA VAL A 464 5.54 6.14 11.36
C VAL A 464 6.77 6.83 10.78
N ILE A 465 7.58 6.13 9.97
CA ILE A 465 8.78 6.71 9.32
C ILE A 465 8.41 7.92 8.46
N LEU A 466 7.38 7.79 7.62
CA LEU A 466 6.92 8.90 6.77
C LEU A 466 6.46 10.11 7.58
N THR A 467 5.70 9.88 8.67
CA THR A 467 5.24 10.96 9.53
C THR A 467 6.41 11.69 10.18
N VAL A 468 7.41 10.95 10.69
CA VAL A 468 8.63 11.52 11.27
C VAL A 468 9.42 12.31 10.22
N ASN A 469 9.61 11.75 9.02
CA ASN A 469 10.32 12.43 7.94
C ASN A 469 9.66 13.75 7.53
N LEU A 470 8.33 13.76 7.43
CA LEU A 470 7.58 14.96 7.07
C LEU A 470 7.54 16.02 8.18
N ILE A 471 7.44 15.60 9.45
CA ILE A 471 7.18 16.52 10.57
C ILE A 471 8.44 16.88 11.34
N ASP A 472 9.30 15.93 11.71
CA ASP A 472 10.52 16.20 12.48
C ASP A 472 11.68 16.67 11.59
N PHE A 473 11.74 16.20 10.33
CA PHE A 473 12.82 16.54 9.41
C PHE A 473 12.43 17.49 8.29
N ASP A 474 11.15 17.90 8.21
CA ASP A 474 10.62 18.87 7.21
C ASP A 474 10.96 18.46 5.76
N MET A 475 10.98 17.15 5.49
CA MET A 475 11.27 16.62 4.15
C MET A 475 10.10 16.89 3.20
N GLY A 476 10.41 17.14 1.90
CA GLY A 476 9.41 17.09 0.84
C GLY A 476 8.73 15.72 0.75
N VAL A 477 7.52 15.67 0.20
CA VAL A 477 6.74 14.40 0.22
C VAL A 477 7.41 13.27 -0.57
N GLN A 478 8.03 13.57 -1.71
CA GLN A 478 8.75 12.57 -2.49
C GLN A 478 10.04 12.12 -1.78
N GLU A 479 10.79 13.05 -1.19
CA GLU A 479 11.99 12.75 -0.40
C GLU A 479 11.67 11.84 0.79
N ALA A 480 10.59 12.16 1.53
CA ALA A 480 10.13 11.34 2.66
C ALA A 480 9.77 9.92 2.23
N ILE A 481 9.13 9.75 1.07
CA ILE A 481 8.75 8.46 0.49
C ILE A 481 9.98 7.65 0.07
N GLU A 482 10.95 8.27 -0.60
CA GLU A 482 12.16 7.61 -1.09
C GLU A 482 13.20 7.33 -0.01
N SER A 483 13.08 7.96 1.15
CA SER A 483 13.99 7.74 2.28
C SER A 483 14.17 6.23 2.58
N PRO A 484 15.40 5.77 2.92
CA PRO A 484 15.66 4.38 3.28
C PRO A 484 14.79 3.90 4.42
N ARG A 485 14.27 2.68 4.31
CA ARG A 485 13.35 2.10 5.29
C ARG A 485 13.97 1.00 6.11
N PHE A 486 13.41 0.82 7.30
CA PHE A 486 13.73 -0.28 8.20
C PHE A 486 12.47 -0.76 8.92
N TYR A 487 12.57 -1.97 9.49
CA TYR A 487 11.46 -2.63 10.17
C TYR A 487 11.96 -3.50 11.30
N ALA A 488 11.39 -3.34 12.48
CA ALA A 488 11.61 -4.18 13.64
C ALA A 488 10.28 -4.72 14.17
N ARG A 489 10.27 -6.00 14.55
CA ARG A 489 9.10 -6.67 15.12
C ARG A 489 9.30 -7.01 16.59
N ASP A 490 8.21 -7.23 17.29
CA ASP A 490 8.05 -7.25 18.75
C ASP A 490 8.97 -8.19 19.54
N THR A 491 9.34 -9.35 19.03
CA THR A 491 10.00 -10.39 19.84
C THR A 491 11.43 -10.70 19.42
N GLU A 492 11.93 -10.10 18.35
CA GLU A 492 13.21 -10.49 17.77
C GLU A 492 14.27 -9.38 17.86
N LYS A 493 15.52 -9.81 17.87
CA LYS A 493 16.66 -8.90 17.64
C LYS A 493 16.79 -8.51 16.17
N LEU A 494 15.93 -9.05 15.30
CA LEU A 494 16.00 -8.85 13.86
C LEU A 494 15.58 -7.43 13.50
N LEU A 495 16.47 -6.72 12.81
CA LEU A 495 16.21 -5.45 12.16
C LEU A 495 16.37 -5.63 10.65
N SER A 496 15.27 -5.59 9.92
CA SER A 496 15.27 -5.55 8.46
C SER A 496 15.50 -4.12 7.99
N LEU A 497 16.41 -3.88 7.06
CA LEU A 497 16.73 -2.54 6.59
C LEU A 497 17.20 -2.54 5.13
N GLU A 498 17.04 -1.41 4.44
CA GLU A 498 17.58 -1.21 3.11
C GLU A 498 19.09 -0.95 3.15
N SER A 499 19.81 -1.46 2.15
CA SER A 499 21.26 -1.30 2.01
C SER A 499 21.74 0.16 1.88
N ARG A 500 20.81 1.09 1.58
CA ARG A 500 21.07 2.54 1.53
C ARG A 500 21.28 3.17 2.92
N ILE A 501 20.95 2.47 4.02
CA ILE A 501 21.28 2.92 5.37
C ILE A 501 22.80 2.84 5.57
N PRO A 502 23.47 3.92 6.08
CA PRO A 502 24.93 4.00 6.19
C PRO A 502 25.53 2.80 6.91
N LYS A 503 26.65 2.28 6.41
CA LYS A 503 27.32 1.10 7.01
C LYS A 503 27.75 1.33 8.46
N GLU A 504 28.20 2.53 8.79
CA GLU A 504 28.57 2.91 10.17
C GLU A 504 27.37 2.79 11.10
N THR A 505 26.18 3.23 10.64
CA THR A 505 24.92 3.06 11.37
C THR A 505 24.59 1.58 11.57
N GLN A 506 24.74 0.75 10.54
CA GLN A 506 24.50 -0.69 10.63
C GLN A 506 25.45 -1.37 11.61
N GLU A 507 26.74 -1.02 11.60
CA GLU A 507 27.76 -1.59 12.51
C GLU A 507 27.46 -1.20 13.97
N TRP A 508 27.07 0.05 14.22
CA TRP A 508 26.68 0.45 15.56
C TRP A 508 25.45 -0.32 16.05
N LEU A 509 24.43 -0.48 15.21
CA LEU A 509 23.21 -1.26 15.53
C LEU A 509 23.55 -2.73 15.86
N LYS A 510 24.48 -3.36 15.12
CA LYS A 510 24.98 -4.69 15.45
C LYS A 510 25.69 -4.71 16.82
N SER A 511 26.48 -3.68 17.13
CA SER A 511 27.23 -3.61 18.38
C SER A 511 26.36 -3.56 19.64
N ILE A 512 25.14 -2.99 19.53
CA ILE A 512 24.17 -2.96 20.64
C ILE A 512 23.22 -4.17 20.65
N GLY A 513 23.40 -5.12 19.71
CA GLY A 513 22.79 -6.44 19.76
C GLY A 513 21.73 -6.76 18.69
N TYR A 514 21.54 -5.92 17.67
CA TYR A 514 20.67 -6.26 16.55
C TYR A 514 21.28 -7.32 15.61
N SER A 515 20.44 -8.22 15.11
CA SER A 515 20.73 -9.05 13.93
C SER A 515 20.17 -8.32 12.71
N ILE A 516 21.03 -7.93 11.77
CA ILE A 516 20.60 -7.15 10.61
C ILE A 516 20.32 -8.08 9.43
N LYS A 517 19.13 -7.91 8.80
CA LYS A 517 18.81 -8.44 7.49
C LYS A 517 18.76 -7.28 6.50
N GLU A 518 19.77 -7.23 5.63
CA GLU A 518 19.88 -6.20 4.60
C GLU A 518 19.10 -6.60 3.35
N TYR A 519 18.38 -5.63 2.77
CA TYR A 519 17.64 -5.74 1.53
C TYR A 519 18.20 -4.78 0.47
N PRO A 520 18.02 -5.05 -0.82
CA PRO A 520 18.40 -4.14 -1.90
C PRO A 520 17.80 -2.73 -1.74
N PRO A 521 18.35 -1.72 -2.44
CA PRO A 521 17.70 -0.41 -2.56
C PRO A 521 16.28 -0.54 -3.11
N PHE A 522 15.35 0.19 -2.53
CA PHE A 522 13.95 0.23 -2.97
C PHE A 522 13.25 -1.13 -3.06
N ASP A 523 13.61 -2.06 -2.17
CA ASP A 523 13.02 -3.40 -2.17
C ASP A 523 11.52 -3.35 -1.83
N LEU A 524 10.72 -4.11 -2.60
CA LEU A 524 9.27 -4.27 -2.46
C LEU A 524 8.83 -4.70 -1.05
N PHE A 525 9.71 -5.37 -0.30
CA PHE A 525 9.47 -5.77 1.08
C PHE A 525 9.00 -4.60 1.97
N PHE A 526 9.51 -3.38 1.74
CA PHE A 526 9.19 -2.19 2.55
C PHE A 526 7.93 -1.43 2.09
N GLY A 527 7.11 -2.03 1.26
CA GLY A 527 5.84 -1.46 0.83
C GLY A 527 5.92 -0.60 -0.42
N GLY A 528 5.11 0.46 -0.49
CA GLY A 528 5.01 1.33 -1.67
C GLY A 528 4.10 2.52 -1.36
N ALA A 529 4.61 3.55 -0.66
CA ALA A 529 3.81 4.64 -0.16
C ALA A 529 3.32 5.58 -1.26
N GLN A 530 2.12 6.13 -1.06
CA GLN A 530 1.52 7.15 -1.91
C GLN A 530 1.03 8.28 -1.01
N ALA A 531 1.43 9.51 -1.30
CA ALA A 531 1.05 10.64 -0.46
C ALA A 531 0.85 11.91 -1.27
N ILE A 532 -0.04 12.79 -0.77
CA ILE A 532 -0.23 14.14 -1.27
C ILE A 532 -0.20 15.09 -0.07
N LEU A 533 0.73 16.04 -0.09
CA LEU A 533 0.85 17.14 0.85
C LEU A 533 0.21 18.39 0.24
N VAL A 534 -0.55 19.14 1.03
CA VAL A 534 -1.10 20.43 0.64
C VAL A 534 -0.40 21.51 1.45
N ASP A 535 0.31 22.41 0.80
CA ASP A 535 0.91 23.57 1.46
C ASP A 535 -0.21 24.48 2.00
N PRO A 536 -0.31 24.67 3.32
CA PRO A 536 -1.41 25.43 3.92
C PRO A 536 -1.40 26.93 3.59
N LYS A 537 -0.27 27.46 3.11
CA LYS A 537 -0.12 28.88 2.76
C LYS A 537 -0.52 29.17 1.32
N THR A 538 -0.19 28.27 0.41
CA THR A 538 -0.37 28.49 -1.04
C THR A 538 -1.49 27.66 -1.65
N GLY A 539 -1.94 26.60 -0.96
CA GLY A 539 -2.87 25.59 -1.47
C GLY A 539 -2.28 24.71 -2.57
N ILE A 540 -0.97 24.79 -2.82
CA ILE A 540 -0.29 23.93 -3.79
C ILE A 540 -0.24 22.51 -3.23
N MET A 541 -0.62 21.57 -4.05
CA MET A 541 -0.51 20.13 -3.78
C MET A 541 0.86 19.64 -4.24
N HIS A 542 1.51 18.86 -3.41
CA HIS A 542 2.79 18.20 -3.64
C HIS A 542 2.57 16.69 -3.56
N GLY A 543 2.79 15.96 -4.63
CA GLY A 543 2.52 14.54 -4.68
C GLY A 543 3.77 13.71 -4.78
N GLY A 544 3.80 12.61 -4.02
CA GLY A 544 4.86 11.62 -4.03
C GLY A 544 4.32 10.20 -4.27
N ALA A 545 5.07 9.42 -5.06
CA ALA A 545 4.80 8.03 -5.34
C ALA A 545 6.08 7.17 -5.18
N ASP A 546 5.91 5.98 -4.65
CA ASP A 546 7.00 5.13 -4.24
C ASP A 546 7.61 4.33 -5.39
N PRO A 547 8.92 4.46 -5.64
CA PRO A 547 9.61 3.68 -6.66
C PRO A 547 9.76 2.18 -6.29
N ARG A 548 9.42 1.79 -5.05
CA ARG A 548 9.36 0.36 -4.64
C ARG A 548 8.20 -0.39 -5.31
N ARG A 549 7.32 0.33 -6.00
CA ARG A 549 6.24 -0.16 -6.87
C ARG A 549 6.14 0.69 -8.13
N ASP A 550 5.20 0.36 -9.00
CA ASP A 550 4.95 1.11 -10.24
C ASP A 550 4.21 2.45 -9.97
N GLY A 551 4.42 3.05 -8.79
CA GLY A 551 3.65 4.20 -8.32
C GLY A 551 3.78 5.45 -9.19
N ALA A 552 2.68 6.20 -9.35
CA ALA A 552 2.66 7.46 -10.08
C ALA A 552 1.70 8.49 -9.47
N VAL A 553 2.05 9.76 -9.66
CA VAL A 553 1.25 10.93 -9.29
C VAL A 553 0.84 11.67 -10.55
N PHE A 554 -0.45 12.02 -10.64
CA PHE A 554 -0.96 12.94 -11.64
C PHE A 554 -1.78 14.05 -10.99
N GLY A 555 -1.63 15.29 -11.50
CA GLY A 555 -2.34 16.45 -11.02
C GLY A 555 -2.47 17.53 -12.10
N PHE A 556 -3.33 18.55 -11.85
CA PHE A 556 -3.58 19.65 -12.78
C PHE A 556 -3.88 20.98 -12.09
#